data_a9f9a1f2ce06218973df1ca5223b5d93
#
_entry.id   a9f9a1f2ce06218973df1ca5223b5d93
#
_cell.length_a   1.000
_cell.length_b   1.000
_cell.length_c   1.000
_cell.angle_alpha   90.00
_cell.angle_beta   90.00
_cell.angle_gamma   90.00
#
_symmetry.space_group_name_H-M   'P 1'
#
loop_
_entity.id
_entity.type
_entity.pdbx_description
1 polymer ?
#
loop_
_entity_poly.entity_id
_entity_poly.type
_entity_poly.pdbx_seq_one_letter_code
_entity_poly.pdbx_strand_id
1 'polypeptide(L)' 'MEIHELVVEMKLLKRRLTLYEEKYGILSGDFHAALMAGKLGRYDEFDETRADFSRWKGIYETWRRRKESYVR' A
#
# COMPACT_ATOMS: atom_id res chain seq x y z
N MET A 1 6.71 -20.10 5.62
CA MET A 1 6.32 -19.14 6.68
C MET A 1 5.12 -19.69 7.43
N GLU A 2 5.15 -19.63 8.74
CA GLU A 2 4.04 -20.05 9.56
C GLU A 2 2.84 -19.12 9.38
N ILE A 3 1.61 -19.69 9.41
CA ILE A 3 0.38 -18.92 9.24
C ILE A 3 0.24 -17.80 10.27
N HIS A 4 0.60 -18.08 11.53
CA HIS A 4 0.52 -17.08 12.60
C HIS A 4 1.38 -15.84 12.27
N GLU A 5 2.61 -16.06 11.85
CA GLU A 5 3.52 -14.98 11.49
C GLU A 5 3.00 -14.20 10.27
N LEU A 6 2.43 -14.92 9.31
CA LEU A 6 1.86 -14.31 8.12
C LEU A 6 0.71 -13.37 8.48
N VAL A 7 -0.19 -13.81 9.37
CA VAL A 7 -1.33 -12.99 9.80
C VAL A 7 -0.85 -11.74 10.54
N VAL A 8 0.11 -11.88 11.45
CA VAL A 8 0.67 -10.73 12.18
C VAL A 8 1.29 -9.73 11.22
N GLU A 9 2.06 -10.21 10.26
CA GLU A 9 2.71 -9.37 9.26
C GLU A 9 1.69 -8.62 8.41
N MET A 10 0.62 -9.31 7.98
CA MET A 10 -0.45 -8.69 7.20
C MET A 10 -1.15 -7.58 7.99
N LYS A 11 -1.39 -7.78 9.28
CA LYS A 11 -2.02 -6.76 10.12
C LYS A 11 -1.15 -5.53 10.30
N LEU A 12 0.16 -5.72 10.43
CA LEU A 12 1.09 -4.60 10.52
C LEU A 12 1.13 -3.79 9.23
N LEU A 13 1.16 -4.46 8.09
CA LEU A 13 1.12 -3.80 6.80
C LEU A 13 -0.20 -3.04 6.62
N LYS A 14 -1.31 -3.65 7.02
CA LYS A 14 -2.63 -3.02 6.92
C LYS A 14 -2.70 -1.72 7.73
N ARG A 15 -2.10 -1.69 8.91
CA ARG A 15 -2.05 -0.46 9.71
C ARG A 15 -1.33 0.66 8.98
N ARG A 16 -0.22 0.34 8.33
CA ARG A 16 0.52 1.34 7.55
C ARG A 16 -0.29 1.84 6.38
N LEU A 17 -1.01 0.94 5.70
CA LEU A 17 -1.90 1.32 4.60
C LEU A 17 -3.00 2.26 5.10
N THR A 18 -3.58 1.97 6.26
CA THR A 18 -4.64 2.79 6.83
C THR A 18 -4.16 4.22 7.08
N LEU A 19 -2.93 4.41 7.55
CA LEU A 19 -2.37 5.74 7.78
C LEU A 19 -2.31 6.55 6.49
N TYR A 20 -1.87 5.95 5.39
CA TYR A 20 -1.84 6.64 4.10
C TYR A 20 -3.26 6.89 3.57
N GLU A 21 -4.16 5.92 3.75
CA GLU A 21 -5.56 6.07 3.32
C GLU A 21 -6.23 7.26 4.02
N GLU A 22 -5.96 7.42 5.31
CA GLU A 22 -6.48 8.56 6.07
C GLU A 22 -5.83 9.88 5.63
N LYS A 23 -4.53 9.85 5.37
CA LYS A 23 -3.80 11.06 4.97
C LYS A 23 -4.27 11.60 3.61
N TYR A 24 -4.52 10.71 2.66
CA TYR A 24 -4.84 11.10 1.28
C TYR A 24 -6.31 10.93 0.91
N GLY A 25 -7.10 10.29 1.76
CA GLY A 25 -8.54 10.12 1.52
C GLY A 25 -8.87 9.17 0.38
N ILE A 26 -8.02 8.17 0.15
CA ILE A 26 -8.23 7.19 -0.92
C ILE A 26 -7.81 5.81 -0.42
N LEU A 27 -8.56 4.78 -0.78
CA LEU A 27 -8.21 3.41 -0.43
C LEU A 27 -6.99 2.94 -1.20
N SER A 28 -6.18 2.07 -0.58
CA SER A 28 -4.91 1.64 -1.18
C SER A 28 -5.06 0.96 -2.54
N GLY A 29 -6.11 0.17 -2.74
CA GLY A 29 -6.38 -0.46 -4.02
C GLY A 29 -6.64 0.57 -5.12
N ASP A 30 -7.44 1.58 -4.82
CA ASP A 30 -7.75 2.65 -5.76
C ASP A 30 -6.53 3.52 -6.02
N PHE A 31 -5.74 3.82 -4.98
CA PHE A 31 -4.49 4.54 -5.12
C PHE A 31 -3.54 3.79 -6.07
N HIS A 32 -3.36 2.49 -5.84
CA HIS A 32 -2.45 1.68 -6.64
C HIS A 32 -2.89 1.66 -8.11
N ALA A 33 -4.18 1.47 -8.36
CA ALA A 33 -4.71 1.48 -9.71
C ALA A 33 -4.47 2.82 -10.41
N ALA A 34 -4.72 3.93 -9.71
CA ALA A 34 -4.50 5.27 -10.27
C ALA A 34 -3.02 5.54 -10.53
N LEU A 35 -2.16 5.10 -9.61
CA LEU A 35 -0.71 5.26 -9.74
C LEU A 35 -0.19 4.51 -10.98
N MET A 36 -0.60 3.26 -11.13
CA MET A 36 -0.17 2.43 -12.27
C MET A 36 -0.73 2.92 -13.59
N ALA A 37 -1.86 3.62 -13.57
CA ALA A 37 -2.44 4.22 -14.76
C ALA A 37 -1.85 5.61 -15.10
N GLY A 38 -0.91 6.09 -14.28
CA GLY A 38 -0.27 7.38 -14.50
C GLY A 38 -1.14 8.59 -14.18
N LYS A 39 -2.23 8.39 -13.43
CA LYS A 39 -3.19 9.48 -13.13
C LYS A 39 -2.74 10.40 -12.01
N LEU A 40 -1.68 10.05 -11.28
CA LEU A 40 -1.19 10.79 -10.13
C LEU A 40 0.10 11.57 -10.42
N GLY A 41 0.45 11.74 -11.68
CA GLY A 41 1.72 12.37 -12.08
C GLY A 41 1.92 13.77 -11.53
N ARG A 42 0.85 14.56 -11.42
CA ARG A 42 0.96 15.94 -10.92
C ARG A 42 1.37 16.02 -9.45
N TYR A 43 1.19 14.93 -8.70
CA TYR A 43 1.60 14.89 -7.30
C TYR A 43 3.11 14.66 -7.15
N ASP A 44 3.80 14.31 -8.23
CA ASP A 44 5.25 14.13 -8.23
C ASP A 44 6.01 15.45 -8.05
N GLU A 45 5.32 16.59 -8.11
CA GLU A 45 5.93 17.89 -7.89
C GLU A 45 6.34 18.08 -6.43
N PHE A 46 5.75 17.32 -5.51
CA PHE A 46 6.02 17.45 -4.07
C PHE A 46 6.86 16.27 -3.60
N ASP A 47 8.06 16.56 -3.09
CA ASP A 47 9.01 15.52 -2.64
C ASP A 47 8.40 14.60 -1.57
N GLU A 48 7.68 15.18 -0.60
CA GLU A 48 7.04 14.39 0.46
C GLU A 48 5.99 13.45 -0.11
N THR A 49 5.15 13.94 -1.00
CA THR A 49 4.10 13.13 -1.62
C THR A 49 4.70 12.00 -2.44
N ARG A 50 5.75 12.29 -3.19
CA ARG A 50 6.47 11.30 -3.99
C ARG A 50 7.05 10.19 -3.12
N ALA A 51 7.66 10.56 -2.00
CA ALA A 51 8.22 9.61 -1.05
C ALA A 51 7.11 8.73 -0.43
N ASP A 52 6.01 9.36 -0.03
CA ASP A 52 4.86 8.64 0.53
C ASP A 52 4.27 7.66 -0.49
N PHE A 53 4.10 8.09 -1.73
CA PHE A 53 3.53 7.23 -2.76
C PHE A 53 4.43 6.02 -3.06
N SER A 54 5.73 6.22 -3.07
CA SER A 54 6.69 5.14 -3.27
C SER A 54 6.60 4.10 -2.14
N ARG A 55 6.56 4.56 -0.90
CA ARG A 55 6.44 3.69 0.27
C ARG A 55 5.08 2.98 0.30
N TRP A 56 4.02 3.72 0.04
CA TRP A 56 2.66 3.20 0.02
C TRP A 56 2.53 2.10 -1.03
N LYS A 57 3.04 2.35 -2.23
CA LYS A 57 3.04 1.34 -3.30
C LYS A 57 3.74 0.07 -2.85
N GLY A 58 4.94 0.18 -2.27
CA GLY A 58 5.71 -0.97 -1.80
C GLY A 58 4.99 -1.76 -0.72
N ILE A 59 4.41 -1.05 0.25
CA ILE A 59 3.66 -1.67 1.35
C ILE A 59 2.44 -2.41 0.80
N TYR A 60 1.69 -1.76 -0.10
CA TYR A 60 0.49 -2.36 -0.68
C TYR A 60 0.82 -3.62 -1.49
N GLU A 61 1.86 -3.58 -2.31
CA GLU A 61 2.28 -4.74 -3.11
C GLU A 61 2.75 -5.89 -2.21
N THR A 62 3.46 -5.58 -1.14
CA THR A 62 3.89 -6.59 -0.16
C THR A 62 2.69 -7.21 0.53
N TRP A 63 1.71 -6.39 0.96
CA TRP A 63 0.50 -6.88 1.58
C TRP A 63 -0.28 -7.81 0.65
N ARG A 64 -0.40 -7.45 -0.62
CA ARG A 64 -1.08 -8.29 -1.60
C ARG A 64 -0.41 -9.66 -1.74
N ARG A 65 0.91 -9.69 -1.81
CA ARG A 65 1.64 -10.95 -1.91
C ARG A 65 1.42 -11.83 -0.69
N ARG A 66 1.43 -11.24 0.50
CA ARG A 66 1.18 -11.98 1.75
C ARG A 66 -0.24 -12.50 1.78
N LYS A 67 -1.20 -11.71 1.35
CA LYS A 67 -2.60 -12.12 1.28
C LYS A 67 -2.79 -13.30 0.32
N GLU A 68 -2.15 -13.26 -0.84
CA GLU A 68 -2.21 -14.37 -1.79
C GLU A 68 -1.63 -15.66 -1.19
N SER A 69 -0.54 -15.55 -0.45
CA SER A 69 0.05 -16.70 0.26
C SER A 69 -0.90 -17.24 1.32
N TYR A 70 -1.64 -16.37 2.00
CA TYR A 70 -2.56 -16.77 3.06
C TYR A 70 -3.78 -17.53 2.51
N VAL A 71 -4.32 -17.08 1.37
CA VAL A 71 -5.54 -17.70 0.82
C VAL A 71 -5.28 -18.96 0.00
N ARG A 72 -4.02 -19.31 -0.24
CA ARG A 72 -3.66 -20.59 -0.86
C ARG A 72 -3.65 -21.72 0.18
#